data_d76d5a1ae5ca9d89ba96971aaf310093
#
_entry.id   d76d5a1ae5ca9d89ba96971aaf310093
#
_cell.length_a   1.000
_cell.length_b   1.000
_cell.length_c   1.000
_cell.angle_alpha   90.00
_cell.angle_beta   90.00
_cell.angle_gamma   90.00
#
_symmetry.space_group_name_H-M   'P 1'
#
loop_
_entity.id
_entity.type
_entity.pdbx_description
1 polymer ?
#
loop_
_entity_poly.entity_id
_entity_poly.type
_entity_poly.pdbx_seq_one_letter_code
_entity_poly.pdbx_strand_id
1 'polypeptide(L)'
;MELSELSSYQEASLFRSGLEEWQEGPQVLTYGAILICRKGKAMLNVNYKDWELYVGAVITLFPNDVVELKVDGDCKSPQTANSFQVEILKYNPSLLREASLQLERTVYSSLREDRCRQDTPVVTNIINGMFGLLKVYFDQSECTCISQLVLCQLKAFFIGFHEYLQRNPQYRPDEVKSYRVRELFNRFMMLLEKDYKISRDVNYYAEQMNISSKYLTNIVSQVTGHTPKTIIDQYVILQLKLHLKRSTQSIKEMAWEFHFADVSFFCRYFKKHTGLTPQQIRS
;
A
#
# COMPACT_ATOMS: atom_id res chain seq x y z
N MET A 1 1.44 -0.42 -20.89
CA MET A 1 1.99 -1.72 -20.43
C MET A 1 1.37 -1.95 -19.06
N GLU A 2 0.49 -2.92 -18.96
CA GLU A 2 -0.32 -3.16 -17.76
C GLU A 2 0.55 -3.53 -16.56
N LEU A 3 0.31 -2.89 -15.41
CA LEU A 3 1.00 -3.16 -14.13
C LEU A 3 0.70 -4.57 -13.56
N SER A 4 -0.20 -5.33 -14.17
CA SER A 4 -0.82 -6.51 -13.56
C SER A 4 0.02 -7.77 -13.57
N GLU A 5 1.04 -7.91 -14.45
CA GLU A 5 1.82 -9.15 -14.52
C GLU A 5 3.29 -8.85 -14.81
N LEU A 6 4.13 -8.95 -13.77
CA LEU A 6 5.49 -9.40 -14.04
C LEU A 6 5.35 -10.81 -14.62
N SER A 7 5.65 -10.97 -15.91
CA SER A 7 5.77 -12.31 -16.46
C SER A 7 6.69 -13.10 -15.53
N SER A 8 6.45 -14.40 -15.37
CA SER A 8 7.20 -15.28 -14.48
C SER A 8 8.72 -15.30 -14.74
N TYR A 9 9.19 -14.54 -15.71
CA TYR A 9 10.59 -14.41 -16.15
C TYR A 9 11.26 -13.09 -15.75
N GLN A 10 10.52 -12.04 -15.34
CA GLN A 10 11.12 -10.78 -14.90
C GLN A 10 10.85 -10.55 -13.41
N GLU A 11 11.89 -10.76 -12.58
CA GLU A 11 11.82 -10.55 -11.12
C GLU A 11 11.80 -9.08 -10.73
N ALA A 12 12.15 -8.17 -11.63
CA ALA A 12 12.12 -6.73 -11.42
C ALA A 12 11.86 -5.96 -12.72
N SER A 13 11.32 -4.75 -12.58
CA SER A 13 11.12 -3.80 -13.68
C SER A 13 11.32 -2.36 -13.22
N LEU A 14 11.80 -1.51 -14.14
CA LEU A 14 11.98 -0.08 -13.91
C LEU A 14 11.25 0.69 -15.01
N PHE A 15 10.32 1.57 -14.64
CA PHE A 15 9.51 2.31 -15.61
C PHE A 15 8.93 3.59 -14.99
N ARG A 16 8.32 4.43 -15.83
CA ARG A 16 7.58 5.62 -15.42
C ARG A 16 6.09 5.42 -15.60
N SER A 17 5.30 5.93 -14.65
CA SER A 17 3.84 5.84 -14.64
C SER A 17 3.20 7.06 -13.98
N GLY A 18 1.95 7.36 -14.34
CA GLY A 18 1.05 8.27 -13.63
C GLY A 18 0.22 7.56 -12.56
N LEU A 19 0.41 6.24 -12.38
CA LEU A 19 -0.35 5.39 -11.45
C LEU A 19 -1.85 5.36 -11.75
N GLU A 20 -2.23 5.39 -13.00
CA GLU A 20 -3.63 5.44 -13.46
C GLU A 20 -4.45 4.27 -12.89
N GLU A 21 -3.87 3.07 -12.82
CA GLU A 21 -4.54 1.89 -12.27
C GLU A 21 -4.92 2.04 -10.78
N TRP A 22 -4.16 2.85 -10.03
CA TRP A 22 -4.44 3.07 -8.60
C TRP A 22 -5.51 4.16 -8.38
N GLN A 23 -5.96 4.84 -9.44
CA GLN A 23 -7.08 5.79 -9.40
C GLN A 23 -8.45 5.09 -9.50
N GLU A 24 -8.49 3.87 -10.03
CA GLU A 24 -9.74 3.10 -10.17
C GLU A 24 -10.27 2.54 -8.85
N GLY A 25 -9.48 2.66 -7.79
CA GLY A 25 -9.79 2.23 -6.44
C GLY A 25 -8.65 1.46 -5.79
N PRO A 26 -8.84 1.01 -4.53
CA PRO A 26 -7.80 0.33 -3.78
C PRO A 26 -7.29 -0.94 -4.48
N GLN A 27 -5.98 -1.09 -4.55
CA GLN A 27 -5.28 -2.25 -5.11
C GLN A 27 -4.42 -2.90 -4.03
N VAL A 28 -4.38 -4.24 -4.01
CA VAL A 28 -3.46 -5.00 -3.15
C VAL A 28 -2.21 -5.33 -3.95
N LEU A 29 -1.05 -4.89 -3.48
CA LEU A 29 0.21 -5.15 -4.15
C LEU A 29 0.68 -6.58 -3.91
N THR A 30 1.03 -7.29 -4.98
CA THR A 30 1.68 -8.62 -4.91
C THR A 30 3.20 -8.54 -4.96
N TYR A 31 3.76 -7.33 -5.04
CA TYR A 31 5.17 -7.03 -5.25
C TYR A 31 5.64 -5.91 -4.30
N GLY A 32 6.94 -5.76 -4.14
CA GLY A 32 7.53 -4.57 -3.50
C GLY A 32 7.86 -3.50 -4.54
N ALA A 33 7.84 -2.24 -4.13
CA ALA A 33 8.22 -1.14 -5.01
C ALA A 33 8.91 0.01 -4.24
N ILE A 34 9.84 0.68 -4.92
CA ILE A 34 10.36 1.98 -4.53
C ILE A 34 9.95 2.97 -5.62
N LEU A 35 9.27 4.03 -5.23
CA LEU A 35 8.83 5.08 -6.14
C LEU A 35 9.54 6.38 -5.81
N ILE A 36 9.88 7.14 -6.85
CA ILE A 36 10.29 8.54 -6.71
C ILE A 36 9.41 9.43 -7.59
N CYS A 37 8.82 10.46 -6.98
CA CYS A 37 8.02 11.43 -7.72
C CYS A 37 8.94 12.31 -8.58
N ARG A 38 8.70 12.30 -9.88
CA ARG A 38 9.49 13.07 -10.87
C ARG A 38 8.78 14.33 -11.34
N LYS A 39 7.45 14.33 -11.29
CA LYS A 39 6.66 15.47 -11.76
C LYS A 39 5.31 15.53 -11.03
N GLY A 40 4.84 16.74 -10.75
CA GLY A 40 3.52 16.99 -10.19
C GLY A 40 3.40 16.68 -8.69
N LYS A 41 2.16 16.53 -8.24
CA LYS A 41 1.78 16.28 -6.86
C LYS A 41 0.55 15.37 -6.84
N ALA A 42 0.50 14.44 -5.89
CA ALA A 42 -0.65 13.56 -5.69
C ALA A 42 -0.73 13.10 -4.23
N MET A 43 -1.90 12.62 -3.81
CA MET A 43 -2.10 11.97 -2.52
C MET A 43 -2.19 10.47 -2.72
N LEU A 44 -1.22 9.72 -2.18
CA LEU A 44 -1.23 8.26 -2.21
C LEU A 44 -1.69 7.73 -0.85
N ASN A 45 -2.80 7.01 -0.84
CA ASN A 45 -3.22 6.24 0.33
C ASN A 45 -2.46 4.90 0.34
N VAL A 46 -1.80 4.59 1.44
CA VAL A 46 -1.14 3.28 1.64
C VAL A 46 -1.59 2.72 2.98
N ASN A 47 -2.25 1.57 2.96
CA ASN A 47 -2.78 0.93 4.15
C ASN A 47 -3.61 1.89 5.02
N TYR A 48 -4.51 2.63 4.36
CA TYR A 48 -5.43 3.60 4.97
C TYR A 48 -4.78 4.86 5.56
N LYS A 49 -3.48 5.08 5.34
CA LYS A 49 -2.77 6.31 5.68
C LYS A 49 -2.44 7.08 4.41
N ASP A 50 -2.77 8.38 4.42
CA ASP A 50 -2.52 9.26 3.28
C ASP A 50 -1.09 9.81 3.33
N TRP A 51 -0.41 9.78 2.16
CA TRP A 51 0.94 10.26 1.96
C TRP A 51 0.97 11.23 0.79
N GLU A 52 1.46 12.42 1.02
CA GLU A 52 1.61 13.41 -0.04
C GLU A 52 2.87 13.13 -0.85
N LEU A 53 2.72 12.97 -2.16
CA LEU A 53 3.82 12.80 -3.11
C LEU A 53 4.01 14.09 -3.87
N TYR A 54 5.20 14.66 -3.82
CA TYR A 54 5.64 15.80 -4.63
C TYR A 54 7.05 15.54 -5.18
N VAL A 55 7.52 16.36 -6.08
CA VAL A 55 8.79 16.16 -6.78
C VAL A 55 9.93 15.91 -5.79
N GLY A 56 10.63 14.80 -5.95
CA GLY A 56 11.70 14.34 -5.08
C GLY A 56 11.23 13.44 -3.92
N ALA A 57 9.93 13.35 -3.63
CA ALA A 57 9.42 12.41 -2.62
C ALA A 57 9.69 10.97 -3.02
N VAL A 58 10.22 10.20 -2.08
CA VAL A 58 10.49 8.76 -2.23
C VAL A 58 9.54 7.99 -1.32
N ILE A 59 8.85 6.99 -1.86
CA ILE A 59 8.00 6.11 -1.07
C ILE A 59 8.37 4.65 -1.30
N THR A 60 8.41 3.88 -0.20
CA THR A 60 8.66 2.44 -0.22
C THR A 60 7.37 1.67 0.04
N LEU A 61 7.04 0.75 -0.84
CA LEU A 61 5.86 -0.10 -0.79
C LEU A 61 6.28 -1.58 -0.67
N PHE A 62 5.46 -2.34 0.04
CA PHE A 62 5.73 -3.74 0.33
C PHE A 62 4.64 -4.65 -0.24
N PRO A 63 4.92 -5.94 -0.48
CA PRO A 63 3.88 -6.90 -0.78
C PRO A 63 2.77 -6.88 0.28
N ASN A 64 1.53 -7.03 -0.16
CA ASN A 64 0.30 -6.94 0.62
C ASN A 64 -0.07 -5.51 1.11
N ASP A 65 0.67 -4.48 0.70
CA ASP A 65 0.18 -3.12 0.90
C ASP A 65 -1.06 -2.87 0.03
N VAL A 66 -2.04 -2.19 0.61
CA VAL A 66 -3.22 -1.68 -0.11
C VAL A 66 -2.92 -0.24 -0.51
N VAL A 67 -2.97 0.04 -1.79
CA VAL A 67 -2.68 1.37 -2.35
C VAL A 67 -3.85 1.93 -3.12
N GLU A 68 -4.07 3.24 -3.03
CA GLU A 68 -5.07 3.98 -3.79
C GLU A 68 -4.56 5.39 -4.05
N LEU A 69 -4.57 5.83 -5.32
CA LEU A 69 -4.21 7.20 -5.66
C LEU A 69 -5.47 8.08 -5.57
N LYS A 70 -5.44 9.05 -4.67
CA LYS A 70 -6.48 10.07 -4.56
C LYS A 70 -6.07 11.27 -5.41
N VAL A 71 -6.81 11.51 -6.47
CA VAL A 71 -6.65 12.71 -7.30
C VAL A 71 -7.60 13.78 -6.76
N ASP A 72 -7.09 14.96 -6.39
CA ASP A 72 -7.91 16.08 -5.94
C ASP A 72 -9.00 16.39 -6.98
N GLY A 73 -10.22 16.66 -6.49
CA GLY A 73 -11.45 16.72 -7.30
C GLY A 73 -11.47 17.69 -8.49
N ASP A 74 -10.51 18.60 -8.61
CA ASP A 74 -10.35 19.50 -9.75
C ASP A 74 -9.53 18.91 -10.92
N CYS A 75 -8.98 17.69 -10.75
CA CYS A 75 -8.11 17.03 -11.73
C CYS A 75 -8.85 16.10 -12.71
N LYS A 76 -10.18 16.19 -12.84
CA LYS A 76 -10.96 15.39 -13.82
C LYS A 76 -10.81 15.87 -15.28
N SER A 77 -9.96 16.87 -15.55
CA SER A 77 -9.65 17.21 -16.93
C SER A 77 -8.52 16.32 -17.47
N PRO A 78 -8.61 15.84 -18.72
CA PRO A 78 -7.58 15.01 -19.36
C PRO A 78 -6.18 15.66 -19.40
N GLN A 79 -6.10 16.96 -19.15
CA GLN A 79 -4.85 17.73 -19.16
C GLN A 79 -4.05 17.61 -17.84
N THR A 80 -4.66 17.23 -16.72
CA THR A 80 -4.00 17.07 -15.43
C THR A 80 -3.44 15.66 -15.20
N ALA A 81 -3.98 14.63 -15.85
CA ALA A 81 -3.41 13.27 -15.82
C ALA A 81 -1.97 13.23 -16.38
N ASN A 82 -1.61 14.12 -17.29
CA ASN A 82 -0.25 14.27 -17.84
C ASN A 82 0.71 15.05 -16.92
N SER A 83 0.26 15.54 -15.77
CA SER A 83 1.08 16.38 -14.88
C SER A 83 1.77 15.62 -13.76
N PHE A 84 1.27 14.46 -13.34
CA PHE A 84 1.86 13.63 -12.29
C PHE A 84 2.63 12.45 -12.89
N GLN A 85 3.86 12.24 -12.43
CA GLN A 85 4.70 11.15 -12.90
C GLN A 85 5.63 10.66 -11.79
N VAL A 86 5.64 9.36 -11.58
CA VAL A 86 6.61 8.66 -10.72
C VAL A 86 7.50 7.75 -11.56
N GLU A 87 8.70 7.53 -11.10
CA GLU A 87 9.59 6.48 -11.58
C GLU A 87 9.58 5.35 -10.55
N ILE A 88 9.38 4.12 -11.01
CA ILE A 88 9.06 2.97 -10.18
C ILE A 88 10.08 1.87 -10.42
N LEU A 89 10.78 1.44 -9.37
CA LEU A 89 11.46 0.15 -9.30
C LEU A 89 10.51 -0.85 -8.66
N LYS A 90 9.94 -1.75 -9.46
CA LYS A 90 9.10 -2.86 -9.01
C LYS A 90 9.93 -4.12 -8.92
N TYR A 91 9.76 -4.91 -7.86
CA TYR A 91 10.49 -6.16 -7.64
C TYR A 91 9.61 -7.19 -6.93
N ASN A 92 9.86 -8.48 -7.23
CA ASN A 92 9.07 -9.53 -6.63
C ASN A 92 9.43 -9.77 -5.14
N PRO A 93 8.54 -10.45 -4.36
CA PRO A 93 8.77 -10.69 -2.94
C PRO A 93 10.01 -11.54 -2.64
N SER A 94 10.50 -12.36 -3.58
CA SER A 94 11.71 -13.18 -3.38
C SER A 94 12.96 -12.30 -3.29
N LEU A 95 13.11 -11.32 -4.17
CA LEU A 95 14.21 -10.34 -4.12
C LEU A 95 14.19 -9.53 -2.83
N LEU A 96 13.00 -9.10 -2.41
CA LEU A 96 12.85 -8.38 -1.14
C LEU A 96 13.29 -9.24 0.04
N ARG A 97 12.84 -10.50 0.08
CA ARG A 97 13.18 -11.44 1.15
C ARG A 97 14.69 -11.67 1.20
N GLU A 98 15.31 -11.89 0.06
CA GLU A 98 16.76 -12.13 0.00
C GLU A 98 17.57 -10.88 0.35
N ALA A 99 17.15 -9.70 -0.11
CA ALA A 99 17.79 -8.43 0.26
C ALA A 99 17.72 -8.14 1.75
N SER A 100 16.70 -8.67 2.43
CA SER A 100 16.40 -8.38 3.83
C SER A 100 16.83 -9.42 4.83
N LEU A 101 17.39 -10.56 4.39
CA LEU A 101 17.74 -11.69 5.28
C LEU A 101 18.71 -11.32 6.43
N GLN A 102 19.53 -10.29 6.27
CA GLN A 102 20.50 -9.83 7.26
C GLN A 102 20.14 -8.51 7.92
N LEU A 103 18.93 -7.98 7.63
CA LEU A 103 18.52 -6.69 8.15
C LEU A 103 17.92 -6.80 9.56
N GLU A 104 18.26 -5.85 10.40
CA GLU A 104 17.58 -5.66 11.66
C GLU A 104 16.10 -5.33 11.44
N ARG A 105 15.26 -5.83 12.32
CA ARG A 105 13.79 -5.57 12.28
C ARG A 105 13.45 -4.08 12.30
N THR A 106 14.28 -3.27 12.94
CA THR A 106 14.21 -1.80 12.99
C THR A 106 14.17 -1.13 11.64
N VAL A 107 14.93 -1.60 10.67
CA VAL A 107 14.97 -1.04 9.30
C VAL A 107 13.61 -1.20 8.63
N TYR A 108 13.07 -2.40 8.67
CA TYR A 108 11.72 -2.67 8.14
C TYR A 108 10.64 -1.87 8.84
N SER A 109 10.74 -1.79 10.15
CA SER A 109 9.82 -1.05 10.97
C SER A 109 9.82 0.42 10.61
N SER A 110 10.98 1.02 10.52
CA SER A 110 11.13 2.44 10.19
C SER A 110 10.62 2.76 8.78
N LEU A 111 10.91 1.90 7.79
CA LEU A 111 10.40 2.08 6.42
C LEU A 111 8.87 1.94 6.31
N ARG A 112 8.24 1.15 7.19
CA ARG A 112 6.78 1.01 7.21
C ARG A 112 6.08 2.13 7.97
N GLU A 113 6.72 2.72 8.98
CA GLU A 113 6.15 3.83 9.76
C GLU A 113 6.23 5.14 9.01
N ASP A 114 7.38 5.41 8.43
CA ASP A 114 7.67 6.60 7.66
C ASP A 114 8.04 6.19 6.23
N ARG A 115 7.00 5.91 5.45
CA ARG A 115 7.12 5.37 4.10
C ARG A 115 7.57 6.39 3.09
N CYS A 116 7.15 7.64 3.27
CA CYS A 116 7.41 8.74 2.36
C CYS A 116 8.46 9.67 2.96
N ARG A 117 9.66 9.63 2.41
CA ARG A 117 10.77 10.47 2.84
C ARG A 117 10.96 11.62 1.87
N GLN A 118 10.85 12.82 2.41
CA GLN A 118 10.82 14.05 1.63
C GLN A 118 11.97 15.00 2.00
N ASP A 119 12.34 15.03 3.29
CA ASP A 119 13.25 16.05 3.84
C ASP A 119 14.70 15.59 3.97
N THR A 120 15.05 14.51 3.28
CA THR A 120 16.39 13.94 3.39
C THR A 120 17.08 13.92 2.02
N PRO A 121 17.80 15.00 1.64
CA PRO A 121 18.54 15.06 0.36
C PRO A 121 19.44 13.84 0.14
N VAL A 122 19.98 13.27 1.23
CA VAL A 122 20.82 12.07 1.18
C VAL A 122 20.03 10.86 0.63
N VAL A 123 18.83 10.61 1.15
CA VAL A 123 17.98 9.47 0.68
C VAL A 123 17.58 9.66 -0.78
N THR A 124 17.17 10.87 -1.15
CA THR A 124 16.82 11.21 -2.54
C THR A 124 18.01 11.01 -3.49
N ASN A 125 19.22 11.41 -3.09
CA ASN A 125 20.43 11.23 -3.89
C ASN A 125 20.81 9.74 -4.04
N ILE A 126 20.69 8.95 -2.96
CA ILE A 126 20.92 7.50 -3.01
C ILE A 126 19.95 6.84 -3.99
N ILE A 127 18.66 7.16 -3.89
CA ILE A 127 17.64 6.63 -4.79
C ILE A 127 17.88 7.08 -6.24
N ASN A 128 18.22 8.34 -6.47
CA ASN A 128 18.57 8.82 -7.81
C ASN A 128 19.75 8.07 -8.42
N GLY A 129 20.80 7.83 -7.62
CA GLY A 129 21.96 7.04 -8.03
C GLY A 129 21.59 5.59 -8.37
N MET A 130 20.79 4.95 -7.51
CA MET A 130 20.29 3.60 -7.71
C MET A 130 19.45 3.49 -9.01
N PHE A 131 18.49 4.39 -9.20
CA PHE A 131 17.65 4.40 -10.39
C PHE A 131 18.45 4.71 -11.67
N GLY A 132 19.39 5.66 -11.58
CA GLY A 132 20.27 5.99 -12.71
C GLY A 132 21.12 4.81 -13.15
N LEU A 133 21.71 4.08 -12.19
CA LEU A 133 22.51 2.89 -12.48
C LEU A 133 21.65 1.76 -13.06
N LEU A 134 20.52 1.46 -12.42
CA LEU A 134 19.61 0.39 -12.88
C LEU A 134 19.08 0.69 -14.28
N LYS A 135 18.78 1.95 -14.59
CA LYS A 135 18.30 2.34 -15.92
C LYS A 135 19.27 1.93 -17.02
N VAL A 136 20.58 2.14 -16.81
CA VAL A 136 21.60 1.73 -17.78
C VAL A 136 21.52 0.23 -18.08
N TYR A 137 21.26 -0.59 -17.06
CA TYR A 137 21.14 -2.04 -17.24
C TYR A 137 19.82 -2.46 -17.84
N PHE A 138 18.69 -1.82 -17.47
CA PHE A 138 17.38 -2.12 -18.04
C PHE A 138 17.26 -1.70 -19.51
N ASP A 139 18.01 -0.66 -19.92
CA ASP A 139 18.03 -0.21 -21.32
C ASP A 139 18.90 -1.14 -22.23
N GLN A 140 19.67 -2.07 -21.65
CA GLN A 140 20.45 -3.07 -22.38
C GLN A 140 19.62 -4.34 -22.61
N SER A 141 19.23 -4.61 -23.84
CA SER A 141 18.36 -5.74 -24.23
C SER A 141 18.94 -7.12 -23.90
N GLU A 142 20.23 -7.25 -23.64
CA GLU A 142 20.95 -8.52 -23.40
C GLU A 142 21.40 -8.72 -21.95
N CYS A 143 20.97 -7.86 -21.02
CA CYS A 143 21.39 -8.01 -19.63
C CYS A 143 20.70 -9.20 -18.96
N THR A 144 21.41 -10.33 -18.81
CA THR A 144 20.90 -11.56 -18.18
C THR A 144 20.93 -11.53 -16.65
N CYS A 145 21.61 -10.52 -16.03
CA CYS A 145 21.86 -10.45 -14.59
C CYS A 145 20.99 -9.39 -13.89
N ILE A 146 19.91 -8.91 -14.49
CA ILE A 146 19.07 -7.84 -13.94
C ILE A 146 18.61 -8.13 -12.51
N SER A 147 18.13 -9.33 -12.22
CA SER A 147 17.66 -9.71 -10.87
C SER A 147 18.77 -9.60 -9.83
N GLN A 148 20.00 -10.02 -10.15
CA GLN A 148 21.15 -9.92 -9.25
C GLN A 148 21.56 -8.47 -9.04
N LEU A 149 21.56 -7.65 -10.10
CA LEU A 149 21.86 -6.22 -10.00
C LEU A 149 20.85 -5.48 -9.13
N VAL A 150 19.55 -5.76 -9.32
CA VAL A 150 18.48 -5.21 -8.47
C VAL A 150 18.66 -5.68 -7.02
N LEU A 151 18.95 -6.95 -6.80
CA LEU A 151 19.22 -7.49 -5.46
C LEU A 151 20.38 -6.77 -4.78
N CYS A 152 21.49 -6.56 -5.48
CA CYS A 152 22.63 -5.81 -4.95
C CYS A 152 22.27 -4.37 -4.60
N GLN A 153 21.48 -3.70 -5.45
CA GLN A 153 21.02 -2.33 -5.20
C GLN A 153 20.05 -2.26 -4.01
N LEU A 154 19.14 -3.21 -3.87
CA LEU A 154 18.25 -3.30 -2.71
C LEU A 154 19.04 -3.55 -1.42
N LYS A 155 20.03 -4.47 -1.43
CA LYS A 155 20.93 -4.70 -0.28
C LYS A 155 21.68 -3.42 0.10
N ALA A 156 22.27 -2.74 -0.87
CA ALA A 156 22.99 -1.48 -0.64
C ALA A 156 22.05 -0.40 -0.06
N PHE A 157 20.84 -0.26 -0.60
CA PHE A 157 19.84 0.67 -0.10
C PHE A 157 19.48 0.37 1.37
N PHE A 158 19.20 -0.87 1.71
CA PHE A 158 18.81 -1.23 3.08
C PHE A 158 19.96 -1.07 4.07
N ILE A 159 21.19 -1.44 3.69
CA ILE A 159 22.40 -1.25 4.52
C ILE A 159 22.63 0.25 4.76
N GLY A 160 22.58 1.05 3.70
CA GLY A 160 22.73 2.51 3.80
C GLY A 160 21.62 3.14 4.65
N PHE A 161 20.38 2.64 4.54
CA PHE A 161 19.30 3.12 5.36
C PHE A 161 19.45 2.71 6.83
N HIS A 162 19.94 1.50 7.12
CA HIS A 162 20.31 1.10 8.48
C HIS A 162 21.36 2.05 9.09
N GLU A 163 22.42 2.33 8.37
CA GLU A 163 23.48 3.26 8.81
C GLU A 163 22.92 4.67 9.04
N TYR A 164 22.02 5.13 8.16
CA TYR A 164 21.33 6.40 8.35
C TYR A 164 20.52 6.44 9.66
N LEU A 165 19.79 5.39 9.98
CA LEU A 165 19.05 5.28 11.24
C LEU A 165 19.96 5.23 12.46
N GLN A 166 21.13 4.58 12.36
CA GLN A 166 22.11 4.55 13.44
C GLN A 166 22.65 5.96 13.76
N ARG A 167 22.89 6.77 12.74
CA ARG A 167 23.38 8.14 12.88
C ARG A 167 22.29 9.15 13.27
N ASN A 168 21.03 8.78 13.10
CA ASN A 168 19.89 9.65 13.34
C ASN A 168 18.85 8.97 14.27
N PRO A 169 19.15 8.83 15.57
CA PRO A 169 18.29 8.10 16.51
C PRO A 169 16.87 8.63 16.61
N GLN A 170 16.66 9.93 16.33
CA GLN A 170 15.33 10.56 16.32
C GLN A 170 14.37 9.96 15.28
N TYR A 171 14.88 9.29 14.26
CA TYR A 171 14.08 8.60 13.24
C TYR A 171 13.92 7.10 13.52
N ARG A 172 14.50 6.60 14.62
CA ARG A 172 14.25 5.23 15.06
C ARG A 172 12.89 5.17 15.74
N PRO A 173 12.06 4.21 15.36
CA PRO A 173 10.84 3.98 16.11
C PRO A 173 11.20 3.55 17.54
N ASP A 174 10.37 3.94 18.50
CA ASP A 174 10.41 3.36 19.85
C ASP A 174 10.09 1.85 19.72
N GLU A 175 11.15 1.03 19.73
CA GLU A 175 11.10 -0.37 19.29
C GLU A 175 10.06 -1.18 20.05
N VAL A 176 9.98 -1.01 21.37
CA VAL A 176 9.10 -1.82 22.20
C VAL A 176 7.64 -1.42 22.02
N LYS A 177 7.36 -0.13 22.06
CA LYS A 177 6.00 0.41 21.93
C LYS A 177 5.47 0.27 20.51
N SER A 178 6.31 0.59 19.53
CA SER A 178 5.98 0.48 18.13
C SER A 178 5.77 -0.97 17.68
N TYR A 179 6.60 -1.91 18.13
CA TYR A 179 6.46 -3.33 17.83
C TYR A 179 5.13 -3.89 18.35
N ARG A 180 4.79 -3.64 19.62
CA ARG A 180 3.54 -4.13 20.22
C ARG A 180 2.30 -3.55 19.55
N VAL A 181 2.32 -2.26 19.25
CA VAL A 181 1.20 -1.59 18.54
C VAL A 181 1.00 -2.20 17.17
N ARG A 182 2.08 -2.48 16.43
CA ARG A 182 2.01 -3.10 15.10
C ARG A 182 1.59 -4.56 15.14
N GLU A 183 2.11 -5.33 16.08
CA GLU A 183 1.69 -6.71 16.26
C GLU A 183 0.17 -6.78 16.46
N LEU A 184 -0.35 -5.91 17.34
CA LEU A 184 -1.78 -5.84 17.59
C LEU A 184 -2.55 -5.32 16.35
N PHE A 185 -2.02 -4.34 15.64
CA PHE A 185 -2.63 -3.88 14.38
C PHE A 185 -2.63 -4.98 13.30
N ASN A 186 -1.53 -5.69 13.12
CA ASN A 186 -1.46 -6.82 12.18
C ASN A 186 -2.45 -7.93 12.57
N ARG A 187 -2.57 -8.24 13.87
CA ARG A 187 -3.56 -9.20 14.37
C ARG A 187 -5.00 -8.73 14.07
N PHE A 188 -5.29 -7.44 14.25
CA PHE A 188 -6.58 -6.86 13.86
C PHE A 188 -6.83 -7.04 12.36
N MET A 189 -5.86 -6.74 11.49
CA MET A 189 -6.00 -6.88 10.05
C MET A 189 -6.19 -8.34 9.63
N MET A 190 -5.48 -9.30 10.23
CA MET A 190 -5.69 -10.74 9.99
C MET A 190 -7.10 -11.19 10.39
N LEU A 191 -7.62 -10.72 11.53
CA LEU A 191 -8.99 -11.00 11.95
C LEU A 191 -10.01 -10.36 11.00
N LEU A 192 -9.75 -9.12 10.56
CA LEU A 192 -10.60 -8.44 9.59
C LEU A 192 -10.64 -9.20 8.27
N GLU A 193 -9.50 -9.65 7.76
CA GLU A 193 -9.41 -10.47 6.55
C GLU A 193 -10.19 -11.78 6.67
N LYS A 194 -10.17 -12.40 7.84
CA LYS A 194 -10.91 -13.64 8.11
C LYS A 194 -12.40 -13.41 8.25
N ASP A 195 -12.81 -12.38 8.99
CA ASP A 195 -14.16 -12.25 9.55
C ASP A 195 -14.96 -11.05 8.97
N TYR A 196 -14.45 -10.37 7.93
CA TYR A 196 -15.11 -9.18 7.33
C TYR A 196 -16.53 -9.42 6.82
N LYS A 197 -16.85 -10.67 6.43
CA LYS A 197 -18.20 -11.07 6.05
C LYS A 197 -19.11 -11.20 7.26
N ILE A 198 -18.56 -11.60 8.42
CA ILE A 198 -19.31 -11.94 9.63
C ILE A 198 -19.72 -10.68 10.38
N SER A 199 -18.79 -9.78 10.64
CA SER A 199 -19.05 -8.59 11.45
C SER A 199 -18.39 -7.31 10.92
N ARG A 200 -19.07 -6.19 11.14
CA ARG A 200 -18.58 -4.83 10.89
C ARG A 200 -18.52 -3.99 12.16
N ASP A 201 -18.70 -4.65 13.32
CA ASP A 201 -18.65 -4.00 14.62
C ASP A 201 -17.23 -4.01 15.20
N VAL A 202 -16.78 -2.87 15.67
CA VAL A 202 -15.46 -2.70 16.32
C VAL A 202 -15.36 -3.55 17.59
N ASN A 203 -16.47 -3.69 18.35
CA ASN A 203 -16.50 -4.48 19.57
C ASN A 203 -16.22 -5.94 19.29
N TYR A 204 -16.77 -6.50 18.20
CA TYR A 204 -16.49 -7.87 17.78
C TYR A 204 -14.99 -8.14 17.66
N TYR A 205 -14.27 -7.28 16.95
CA TYR A 205 -12.83 -7.44 16.74
C TYR A 205 -12.03 -7.26 18.03
N ALA A 206 -12.43 -6.28 18.85
CA ALA A 206 -11.78 -6.05 20.14
C ALA A 206 -11.93 -7.26 21.09
N GLU A 207 -13.11 -7.87 21.14
CA GLU A 207 -13.38 -9.09 21.91
C GLU A 207 -12.56 -10.27 21.43
N GLN A 208 -12.49 -10.51 20.09
CA GLN A 208 -11.66 -11.57 19.50
C GLN A 208 -10.16 -11.39 19.79
N MET A 209 -9.73 -10.16 20.02
CA MET A 209 -8.36 -9.82 20.40
C MET A 209 -8.12 -9.83 21.92
N ASN A 210 -9.16 -9.99 22.74
CA ASN A 210 -9.12 -9.86 24.20
C ASN A 210 -8.60 -8.48 24.66
N ILE A 211 -9.05 -7.40 24.00
CA ILE A 211 -8.71 -6.02 24.35
C ILE A 211 -9.98 -5.14 24.35
N SER A 212 -9.91 -3.96 24.96
CA SER A 212 -11.03 -3.03 24.91
C SER A 212 -11.13 -2.34 23.55
N SER A 213 -12.34 -1.97 23.12
CA SER A 213 -12.59 -1.22 21.89
C SER A 213 -11.87 0.13 21.88
N LYS A 214 -11.71 0.77 23.06
CA LYS A 214 -10.93 2.01 23.22
C LYS A 214 -9.45 1.76 22.92
N TYR A 215 -8.89 0.65 23.40
CA TYR A 215 -7.50 0.30 23.14
C TYR A 215 -7.26 -0.06 21.67
N LEU A 216 -8.18 -0.83 21.06
CA LEU A 216 -8.15 -1.08 19.60
C LEU A 216 -8.22 0.23 18.81
N THR A 217 -9.06 1.17 19.21
CA THR A 217 -9.14 2.50 18.58
C THR A 217 -7.81 3.23 18.65
N ASN A 218 -7.15 3.23 19.80
CA ASN A 218 -5.85 3.89 19.96
C ASN A 218 -4.79 3.25 19.05
N ILE A 219 -4.74 1.90 18.99
CA ILE A 219 -3.80 1.16 18.14
C ILE A 219 -4.01 1.51 16.67
N VAL A 220 -5.24 1.36 16.18
CA VAL A 220 -5.56 1.59 14.77
C VAL A 220 -5.34 3.04 14.38
N SER A 221 -5.78 4.00 15.21
CA SER A 221 -5.59 5.42 14.94
C SER A 221 -4.12 5.82 14.96
N GLN A 222 -3.31 5.24 15.82
CA GLN A 222 -1.86 5.49 15.85
C GLN A 222 -1.16 5.02 14.58
N VAL A 223 -1.58 3.88 14.01
CA VAL A 223 -0.95 3.30 12.82
C VAL A 223 -1.46 3.93 11.53
N THR A 224 -2.78 4.17 11.44
CA THR A 224 -3.43 4.56 10.18
C THR A 224 -3.90 6.02 10.12
N GLY A 225 -4.02 6.68 11.26
CA GLY A 225 -4.69 7.98 11.37
C GLY A 225 -6.23 7.91 11.34
N HIS A 226 -6.81 6.70 11.20
CA HIS A 226 -8.26 6.49 11.08
C HIS A 226 -8.82 5.67 12.24
N THR A 227 -10.14 5.67 12.39
CA THR A 227 -10.80 4.82 13.38
C THR A 227 -10.87 3.36 12.88
N PRO A 228 -10.95 2.34 13.79
CA PRO A 228 -11.17 0.96 13.38
C PRO A 228 -12.41 0.77 12.52
N LYS A 229 -13.48 1.52 12.82
CA LYS A 229 -14.72 1.49 12.01
C LYS A 229 -14.48 1.90 10.57
N THR A 230 -13.71 2.97 10.37
CA THR A 230 -13.32 3.43 9.03
C THR A 230 -12.55 2.35 8.27
N ILE A 231 -11.57 1.70 8.92
CA ILE A 231 -10.76 0.63 8.32
C ILE A 231 -11.64 -0.58 7.94
N ILE A 232 -12.52 -1.01 8.85
CA ILE A 232 -13.45 -2.12 8.60
C ILE A 232 -14.34 -1.79 7.38
N ASP A 233 -14.94 -0.60 7.36
CA ASP A 233 -15.84 -0.19 6.28
C ASP A 233 -15.09 -0.12 4.94
N GLN A 234 -13.90 0.46 4.90
CA GLN A 234 -13.06 0.53 3.69
C GLN A 234 -12.69 -0.88 3.18
N TYR A 235 -12.29 -1.78 4.09
CA TYR A 235 -11.95 -3.16 3.74
C TYR A 235 -13.16 -3.91 3.18
N VAL A 236 -14.31 -3.82 3.85
CA VAL A 236 -15.55 -4.47 3.40
C VAL A 236 -15.98 -3.94 2.03
N ILE A 237 -15.91 -2.62 1.81
CA ILE A 237 -16.24 -2.01 0.52
C ILE A 237 -15.30 -2.47 -0.58
N LEU A 238 -13.99 -2.56 -0.29
CA LEU A 238 -13.02 -3.12 -1.24
C LEU A 238 -13.40 -4.53 -1.66
N GLN A 239 -13.69 -5.40 -0.68
CA GLN A 239 -14.07 -6.79 -0.96
C GLN A 239 -15.39 -6.87 -1.74
N LEU A 240 -16.37 -6.04 -1.39
CA LEU A 240 -17.65 -5.95 -2.14
C LEU A 240 -17.43 -5.52 -3.60
N LYS A 241 -16.57 -4.51 -3.85
CA LYS A 241 -16.24 -4.09 -5.23
C LYS A 241 -15.59 -5.23 -6.02
N LEU A 242 -14.65 -5.97 -5.41
CA LEU A 242 -13.99 -7.12 -6.04
C LEU A 242 -15.00 -8.25 -6.35
N HIS A 243 -15.89 -8.57 -5.42
CA HIS A 243 -16.93 -9.56 -5.62
C HIS A 243 -17.92 -9.14 -6.72
N LEU A 244 -18.35 -7.86 -6.76
CA LEU A 244 -19.24 -7.33 -7.78
C LEU A 244 -18.65 -7.45 -9.20
N LYS A 245 -17.34 -7.23 -9.35
CA LYS A 245 -16.65 -7.32 -10.65
C LYS A 245 -16.38 -8.78 -11.10
N ARG A 246 -16.23 -9.72 -10.17
CA ARG A 246 -15.79 -11.10 -10.46
C ARG A 246 -16.89 -12.14 -10.40
N SER A 247 -17.97 -11.87 -9.67
CA SER A 247 -19.02 -12.85 -9.38
C SER A 247 -20.30 -12.57 -10.20
N THR A 248 -20.94 -13.64 -10.64
CA THR A 248 -22.27 -13.63 -11.28
C THR A 248 -23.42 -13.66 -10.27
N GLN A 249 -23.13 -13.74 -8.98
CA GLN A 249 -24.13 -13.76 -7.91
C GLN A 249 -25.03 -12.54 -7.96
N SER A 250 -26.31 -12.71 -7.61
CA SER A 250 -27.25 -11.59 -7.48
C SER A 250 -26.88 -10.66 -6.32
N ILE A 251 -27.32 -9.41 -6.37
CA ILE A 251 -27.15 -8.44 -5.27
C ILE A 251 -27.74 -8.98 -3.95
N LYS A 252 -28.82 -9.75 -4.05
CA LYS A 252 -29.50 -10.38 -2.91
C LYS A 252 -28.61 -11.45 -2.27
N GLU A 253 -28.05 -12.35 -3.06
CA GLU A 253 -27.13 -13.40 -2.58
C GLU A 253 -25.90 -12.81 -1.94
N MET A 254 -25.31 -11.75 -2.54
CA MET A 254 -24.18 -11.05 -1.96
C MET A 254 -24.51 -10.39 -0.61
N ALA A 255 -25.68 -9.75 -0.48
CA ALA A 255 -26.11 -9.18 0.79
C ALA A 255 -26.21 -10.26 1.89
N TRP A 256 -26.70 -11.45 1.54
CA TRP A 256 -26.77 -12.59 2.46
C TRP A 256 -25.39 -13.14 2.82
N GLU A 257 -24.52 -13.33 1.82
CA GLU A 257 -23.17 -13.85 2.03
C GLU A 257 -22.34 -12.94 2.96
N PHE A 258 -22.53 -11.63 2.86
CA PHE A 258 -21.86 -10.64 3.71
C PHE A 258 -22.65 -10.31 4.98
N HIS A 259 -23.61 -11.10 5.35
CA HIS A 259 -24.41 -10.97 6.59
C HIS A 259 -24.99 -9.55 6.77
N PHE A 260 -25.53 -8.95 5.71
CA PHE A 260 -26.34 -7.75 5.83
C PHE A 260 -27.77 -8.12 6.24
N ALA A 261 -28.38 -7.30 7.09
CA ALA A 261 -29.74 -7.55 7.59
C ALA A 261 -30.76 -7.67 6.47
N ASP A 262 -30.63 -6.85 5.43
CA ASP A 262 -31.45 -6.88 4.22
C ASP A 262 -30.70 -6.24 3.03
N VAL A 263 -31.26 -6.44 1.82
CA VAL A 263 -30.70 -5.91 0.57
C VAL A 263 -30.74 -4.38 0.54
N SER A 264 -31.74 -3.76 1.13
CA SER A 264 -31.88 -2.31 1.15
C SER A 264 -30.82 -1.67 2.01
N PHE A 265 -30.52 -2.28 3.17
CA PHE A 265 -29.41 -1.85 4.03
C PHE A 265 -28.06 -2.01 3.33
N PHE A 266 -27.83 -3.14 2.65
CA PHE A 266 -26.63 -3.37 1.84
C PHE A 266 -26.45 -2.28 0.78
N CYS A 267 -27.50 -1.98 0.00
CA CYS A 267 -27.43 -0.97 -1.05
C CYS A 267 -27.15 0.44 -0.50
N ARG A 268 -27.79 0.82 0.63
CA ARG A 268 -27.55 2.10 1.31
C ARG A 268 -26.12 2.18 1.86
N TYR A 269 -25.65 1.13 2.51
CA TYR A 269 -24.29 1.04 3.03
C TYR A 269 -23.26 1.21 1.90
N PHE A 270 -23.42 0.45 0.81
CA PHE A 270 -22.52 0.51 -0.33
C PHE A 270 -22.53 1.90 -0.99
N LYS A 271 -23.72 2.47 -1.25
CA LYS A 271 -23.85 3.81 -1.84
C LYS A 271 -23.28 4.91 -0.94
N LYS A 272 -23.48 4.81 0.38
CA LYS A 272 -22.91 5.76 1.36
C LYS A 272 -21.38 5.85 1.25
N HIS A 273 -20.70 4.73 1.05
CA HIS A 273 -19.24 4.65 1.04
C HIS A 273 -18.61 4.81 -0.36
N THR A 274 -19.38 4.58 -1.43
CA THR A 274 -18.83 4.61 -2.81
C THR A 274 -19.43 5.72 -3.68
N GLY A 275 -20.53 6.33 -3.27
CA GLY A 275 -21.32 7.25 -4.09
C GLY A 275 -22.19 6.56 -5.15
N LEU A 276 -21.94 5.28 -5.44
CA LEU A 276 -22.60 4.50 -6.50
C LEU A 276 -23.41 3.35 -5.91
N THR A 277 -24.39 2.87 -6.65
CA THR A 277 -25.10 1.63 -6.27
C THR A 277 -24.30 0.39 -6.65
N PRO A 278 -24.51 -0.77 -5.99
CA PRO A 278 -23.88 -2.02 -6.39
C PRO A 278 -24.14 -2.40 -7.85
N GLN A 279 -25.32 -2.09 -8.38
CA GLN A 279 -25.67 -2.35 -9.77
C GLN A 279 -24.83 -1.50 -10.75
N GLN A 280 -24.59 -0.22 -10.42
CA GLN A 280 -23.76 0.68 -11.24
C GLN A 280 -22.27 0.30 -11.28
N ILE A 281 -21.77 -0.42 -10.28
CA ILE A 281 -20.38 -0.92 -10.26
C ILE A 281 -20.25 -2.24 -11.03
N ARG A 282 -21.35 -3.02 -11.14
CA ARG A 282 -21.36 -4.29 -11.86
C ARG A 282 -21.47 -4.10 -13.38
N SER A 283 -22.15 -3.04 -13.81
CA SER A 283 -22.30 -2.68 -15.23
C SER A 283 -21.01 -2.12 -15.79
#